data_dcc275418e11b921cafc7f1c08cd6772
#
_entry.id   dcc275418e11b921cafc7f1c08cd6772
#
_cell.length_a   1.000
_cell.length_b   1.000
_cell.length_c   1.000
_cell.angle_alpha   90.00
_cell.angle_beta   90.00
_cell.angle_gamma   90.00
#
_symmetry.space_group_name_H-M   'P 1'
#
loop_
_entity.id
_entity.type
_entity.pdbx_description
1 polymer ?
#
loop_
_entity_poly.entity_id
_entity_poly.type
_entity_poly.pdbx_seq_one_letter_code
_entity_poly.pdbx_strand_id
1 'polypeptide(L)'
;MEEIKVKTIHLLLVSALMFTACNNTSRSTSFQVENNVEFDTIRVHKKYHLEGDTNKPYCDVQVVFVYPSASLEVDVDSLQRSFVRNTFGIHYQEQNPTQAVNGYVNSFVESYSKDAAAYKESAIDIQEFNALLSEEEIADSEHALRDEFYSYFETISDSIVFNQYGLISFQVKQSNNKGGATSYVTYRNYVINANNGIPVTENDIFNPGYDMALQGMIVTSLLEQYGAKTISELEDLGFFGVQEILPNSNFLLNDKGIIYTFNKGEYSAYQLDAPQVFIPYTTILSLLRDNSIAHKLAYLQ
;
A
#
# COMPACT_ATOMS: atom_id res chain seq x y z
N MET A 1 -5.49 -58.83 66.33
CA MET A 1 -4.96 -58.56 64.94
C MET A 1 -6.04 -57.77 64.18
N GLU A 2 -6.47 -56.61 64.76
CA GLU A 2 -7.63 -55.84 64.23
C GLU A 2 -7.55 -54.32 64.53
N GLU A 3 -6.39 -53.75 64.64
CA GLU A 3 -6.24 -52.32 64.98
C GLU A 3 -5.44 -51.48 63.96
N ILE A 4 -5.16 -51.98 62.75
CA ILE A 4 -4.35 -51.24 61.77
C ILE A 4 -5.14 -50.71 60.55
N LYS A 5 -6.44 -50.93 60.47
CA LYS A 5 -7.25 -50.54 59.26
C LYS A 5 -8.00 -49.24 59.37
N VAL A 6 -8.03 -48.52 60.46
CA VAL A 6 -8.86 -47.32 60.63
C VAL A 6 -8.06 -46.00 60.48
N LYS A 7 -6.71 -46.00 60.52
CA LYS A 7 -5.92 -44.78 60.45
C LYS A 7 -5.55 -44.33 59.02
N THR A 8 -5.77 -45.15 58.03
CA THR A 8 -5.34 -44.85 56.66
C THR A 8 -6.45 -44.16 55.81
N ILE A 9 -7.72 -44.19 56.28
CA ILE A 9 -8.85 -43.63 55.53
C ILE A 9 -9.04 -42.12 55.86
N HIS A 10 -8.55 -41.62 56.98
CA HIS A 10 -8.69 -40.20 57.35
C HIS A 10 -7.61 -39.28 56.74
N LEU A 11 -6.56 -39.83 56.16
CA LEU A 11 -5.48 -39.04 55.55
C LEU A 11 -5.73 -38.75 54.05
N LEU A 12 -6.66 -39.45 53.43
CA LEU A 12 -7.01 -39.28 52.02
C LEU A 12 -8.19 -38.29 51.76
N LEU A 13 -8.89 -37.87 52.84
CA LEU A 13 -10.02 -36.91 52.70
C LEU A 13 -9.66 -35.46 52.95
N VAL A 14 -8.42 -35.15 53.40
CA VAL A 14 -7.93 -33.80 53.67
C VAL A 14 -7.15 -33.20 52.48
N SER A 15 -6.75 -34.02 51.51
CA SER A 15 -5.96 -33.53 50.34
C SER A 15 -6.83 -33.10 49.12
N ALA A 16 -8.17 -33.23 49.21
CA ALA A 16 -9.10 -32.93 48.09
C ALA A 16 -9.77 -31.55 48.16
N LEU A 17 -9.44 -30.71 49.13
CA LEU A 17 -10.14 -29.43 49.38
C LEU A 17 -9.28 -28.17 49.17
N MET A 18 -8.12 -28.27 48.53
CA MET A 18 -7.25 -27.08 48.28
C MET A 18 -6.99 -26.76 46.80
N PHE A 19 -7.89 -27.09 45.91
CA PHE A 19 -7.78 -26.63 44.49
C PHE A 19 -9.03 -25.90 43.99
N THR A 20 -9.62 -25.07 44.83
CA THR A 20 -10.48 -23.97 44.37
C THR A 20 -9.81 -22.65 44.68
N ALA A 21 -8.54 -22.48 44.22
CA ALA A 21 -7.93 -21.18 44.16
C ALA A 21 -8.40 -20.52 42.86
N CYS A 22 -9.21 -19.51 43.04
CA CYS A 22 -9.60 -18.46 42.14
C CYS A 22 -8.75 -18.35 40.87
N ASN A 23 -9.27 -18.82 39.74
CA ASN A 23 -8.90 -18.22 38.45
C ASN A 23 -9.64 -16.86 38.35
N ASN A 24 -9.20 -15.89 39.10
CA ASN A 24 -9.26 -14.50 38.65
C ASN A 24 -8.20 -14.36 37.58
N THR A 25 -8.50 -14.85 36.38
CA THR A 25 -7.92 -14.28 35.17
C THR A 25 -8.42 -12.85 35.11
N SER A 26 -7.74 -11.94 35.80
CA SER A 26 -7.57 -10.59 35.27
C SER A 26 -7.11 -10.82 33.82
N ARG A 27 -8.00 -10.60 32.87
CA ARG A 27 -7.61 -10.30 31.51
C ARG A 27 -6.74 -9.04 31.60
N SER A 28 -5.46 -9.22 31.90
CA SER A 28 -4.48 -8.31 31.39
C SER A 28 -4.69 -8.44 29.89
N THR A 29 -5.27 -7.44 29.26
CA THR A 29 -5.14 -7.20 27.85
C THR A 29 -3.65 -6.99 27.63
N SER A 30 -2.87 -8.06 27.58
CA SER A 30 -1.52 -8.02 27.04
C SER A 30 -1.72 -7.50 25.63
N PHE A 31 -1.20 -6.34 25.36
CA PHE A 31 -1.21 -5.75 24.02
C PHE A 31 -0.48 -6.77 23.17
N GLN A 32 -1.21 -7.48 22.32
CA GLN A 32 -0.65 -8.56 21.52
C GLN A 32 0.28 -7.93 20.49
N VAL A 33 1.57 -8.27 20.57
CA VAL A 33 2.59 -7.63 19.73
C VAL A 33 2.38 -8.01 18.26
N GLU A 34 2.16 -9.29 17.98
CA GLU A 34 1.96 -9.79 16.62
C GLU A 34 0.47 -10.00 16.33
N ASN A 35 0.06 -9.72 15.10
CA ASN A 35 -1.33 -9.88 14.67
C ASN A 35 -1.68 -11.32 14.29
N ASN A 36 -0.72 -12.26 14.27
CA ASN A 36 -0.91 -13.66 13.86
C ASN A 36 -1.62 -13.79 12.49
N VAL A 37 -1.32 -12.88 11.56
CA VAL A 37 -1.82 -12.92 10.19
C VAL A 37 -0.72 -13.44 9.29
N GLU A 38 -1.01 -14.53 8.60
CA GLU A 38 -0.15 -15.07 7.54
C GLU A 38 -0.47 -14.41 6.20
N PHE A 39 0.54 -14.26 5.37
CA PHE A 39 0.40 -13.67 4.05
C PHE A 39 0.88 -14.64 2.98
N ASP A 40 0.22 -14.60 1.82
CA ASP A 40 0.64 -15.30 0.61
C ASP A 40 0.79 -14.30 -0.53
N THR A 41 1.33 -14.73 -1.67
CA THR A 41 1.65 -13.85 -2.79
C THR A 41 1.20 -14.45 -4.11
N ILE A 42 0.39 -13.69 -4.84
CA ILE A 42 0.03 -14.00 -6.23
C ILE A 42 0.94 -13.21 -7.16
N ARG A 43 1.54 -13.89 -8.15
CA ARG A 43 2.35 -13.27 -9.20
C ARG A 43 1.76 -13.60 -10.55
N VAL A 44 1.47 -12.55 -11.32
CA VAL A 44 0.98 -12.68 -12.70
C VAL A 44 1.80 -11.76 -13.59
N HIS A 45 2.24 -12.30 -14.72
CA HIS A 45 2.84 -11.53 -15.79
C HIS A 45 2.15 -11.91 -17.09
N LYS A 46 1.57 -10.94 -17.77
CA LYS A 46 0.86 -11.14 -19.03
C LYS A 46 1.30 -10.13 -20.06
N LYS A 47 1.85 -10.63 -21.15
CA LYS A 47 2.15 -9.86 -22.35
C LYS A 47 1.15 -10.23 -23.44
N TYR A 48 0.55 -9.22 -24.07
CA TYR A 48 -0.42 -9.41 -25.14
C TYR A 48 -0.07 -8.50 -26.31
N HIS A 49 0.22 -9.08 -27.47
CA HIS A 49 0.44 -8.34 -28.72
C HIS A 49 -0.90 -8.12 -29.42
N LEU A 50 -1.06 -6.93 -30.01
CA LEU A 50 -2.26 -6.56 -30.74
C LEU A 50 -2.55 -7.60 -31.84
N GLU A 51 -3.76 -8.15 -31.83
CA GLU A 51 -4.22 -9.21 -32.76
C GLU A 51 -3.37 -10.50 -32.71
N GLY A 52 -2.53 -10.69 -31.70
CA GLY A 52 -1.64 -11.83 -31.60
C GLY A 52 -0.40 -11.75 -32.49
N ASP A 53 -0.18 -10.64 -33.18
CA ASP A 53 0.98 -10.44 -34.05
C ASP A 53 2.14 -9.82 -33.26
N THR A 54 3.25 -10.56 -33.15
CA THR A 54 4.43 -10.14 -32.38
C THR A 54 5.16 -8.93 -32.99
N ASN A 55 4.85 -8.54 -34.20
CA ASN A 55 5.38 -7.35 -34.87
C ASN A 55 4.54 -6.09 -34.59
N LYS A 56 3.41 -6.24 -33.86
CA LYS A 56 2.53 -5.14 -33.49
C LYS A 56 2.78 -4.67 -32.05
N PRO A 57 2.36 -3.44 -31.72
CA PRO A 57 2.36 -2.94 -30.35
C PRO A 57 1.75 -3.92 -29.37
N TYR A 58 2.13 -3.84 -28.11
CA TYR A 58 1.71 -4.78 -27.08
C TYR A 58 1.40 -4.10 -25.76
N CYS A 59 0.68 -4.78 -24.90
CA CYS A 59 0.68 -4.44 -23.48
C CYS A 59 1.40 -5.49 -22.65
N ASP A 60 2.05 -5.03 -21.60
CA ASP A 60 2.76 -5.84 -20.62
C ASP A 60 2.28 -5.44 -19.21
N VAL A 61 1.63 -6.37 -18.53
CA VAL A 61 1.11 -6.15 -17.18
C VAL A 61 1.71 -7.15 -16.21
N GLN A 62 2.29 -6.63 -15.12
CA GLN A 62 2.90 -7.42 -14.06
C GLN A 62 2.24 -7.08 -12.74
N VAL A 63 1.80 -8.10 -12.01
CA VAL A 63 1.18 -7.97 -10.70
C VAL A 63 1.90 -8.87 -9.71
N VAL A 64 2.34 -8.27 -8.59
CA VAL A 64 2.81 -8.98 -7.40
C VAL A 64 1.92 -8.56 -6.25
N PHE A 65 0.99 -9.41 -5.86
CA PHE A 65 -0.02 -9.10 -4.85
C PHE A 65 0.19 -9.94 -3.60
N VAL A 66 0.55 -9.29 -2.50
CA VAL A 66 0.66 -9.86 -1.16
C VAL A 66 -0.68 -9.69 -0.47
N TYR A 67 -1.23 -10.76 0.09
CA TYR A 67 -2.56 -10.72 0.71
C TYR A 67 -2.64 -11.60 1.96
N PRO A 68 -3.50 -11.27 2.92
CA PRO A 68 -3.75 -12.11 4.09
C PRO A 68 -4.31 -13.47 3.66
N SER A 69 -3.64 -14.56 4.04
CA SER A 69 -4.00 -15.92 3.63
C SER A 69 -4.62 -16.75 4.75
N ALA A 70 -4.17 -16.56 5.99
CA ALA A 70 -4.67 -17.26 7.16
C ALA A 70 -4.53 -16.45 8.44
N SER A 71 -5.42 -16.70 9.39
CA SER A 71 -5.31 -16.28 10.79
C SER A 71 -6.26 -17.13 11.64
N LEU A 72 -5.91 -17.33 12.91
CA LEU A 72 -6.78 -17.97 13.89
C LEU A 72 -7.61 -16.95 14.70
N GLU A 73 -7.30 -15.66 14.58
CA GLU A 73 -7.79 -14.63 15.50
C GLU A 73 -8.62 -13.54 14.81
N VAL A 74 -8.39 -13.33 13.51
CA VAL A 74 -9.02 -12.23 12.76
C VAL A 74 -9.82 -12.74 11.56
N ASP A 75 -10.79 -11.94 11.13
CA ASP A 75 -11.57 -12.21 9.92
C ASP A 75 -10.72 -11.96 8.65
N VAL A 76 -10.14 -13.04 8.14
CA VAL A 76 -9.28 -13.01 6.94
C VAL A 76 -10.05 -12.52 5.71
N ASP A 77 -11.33 -12.83 5.58
CA ASP A 77 -12.14 -12.40 4.44
C ASP A 77 -12.31 -10.87 4.42
N SER A 78 -12.50 -10.26 5.58
CA SER A 78 -12.56 -8.79 5.71
C SER A 78 -11.22 -8.13 5.37
N LEU A 79 -10.11 -8.75 5.79
CA LEU A 79 -8.78 -8.27 5.42
C LEU A 79 -8.55 -8.41 3.92
N GLN A 80 -8.87 -9.56 3.32
CA GLN A 80 -8.74 -9.77 1.87
C GLN A 80 -9.53 -8.75 1.06
N ARG A 81 -10.79 -8.49 1.43
CA ARG A 81 -11.61 -7.44 0.80
C ARG A 81 -10.94 -6.07 0.87
N SER A 82 -10.37 -5.73 2.02
CA SER A 82 -9.65 -4.46 2.20
C SER A 82 -8.40 -4.38 1.31
N PHE A 83 -7.58 -5.42 1.26
CA PHE A 83 -6.39 -5.50 0.40
C PHE A 83 -6.75 -5.42 -1.08
N VAL A 84 -7.72 -6.20 -1.53
CA VAL A 84 -8.20 -6.19 -2.93
C VAL A 84 -8.72 -4.81 -3.31
N ARG A 85 -9.59 -4.21 -2.47
CA ARG A 85 -10.13 -2.87 -2.71
C ARG A 85 -9.03 -1.81 -2.84
N ASN A 86 -8.07 -1.84 -1.95
CA ASN A 86 -7.01 -0.84 -1.88
C ASN A 86 -5.97 -1.00 -3.00
N THR A 87 -5.77 -2.21 -3.49
CA THR A 87 -4.82 -2.50 -4.58
C THR A 87 -5.47 -2.33 -5.96
N PHE A 88 -6.63 -2.93 -6.19
CA PHE A 88 -7.27 -3.00 -7.51
C PHE A 88 -8.50 -2.11 -7.68
N GLY A 89 -9.03 -1.57 -6.59
CA GLY A 89 -10.20 -0.70 -6.58
C GLY A 89 -11.49 -1.40 -6.14
N ILE A 90 -12.51 -0.57 -5.88
CA ILE A 90 -13.80 -0.98 -5.30
C ILE A 90 -14.55 -2.03 -6.13
N HIS A 91 -14.34 -2.03 -7.46
CA HIS A 91 -15.03 -2.97 -8.36
C HIS A 91 -14.62 -4.43 -8.15
N TYR A 92 -13.46 -4.67 -7.53
CA TYR A 92 -12.90 -6.00 -7.28
C TYR A 92 -13.07 -6.47 -5.84
N GLN A 93 -13.53 -5.62 -4.91
CA GLN A 93 -13.48 -5.86 -3.47
C GLN A 93 -14.20 -7.12 -3.00
N GLU A 94 -15.26 -7.55 -3.70
CA GLU A 94 -16.04 -8.75 -3.35
C GLU A 94 -15.48 -10.04 -4.00
N GLN A 95 -14.41 -9.92 -4.76
CA GLN A 95 -13.72 -11.06 -5.37
C GLN A 95 -12.65 -11.59 -4.43
N ASN A 96 -12.41 -12.90 -4.48
CA ASN A 96 -11.24 -13.44 -3.79
C ASN A 96 -9.93 -12.95 -4.46
N PRO A 97 -8.79 -13.02 -3.78
CA PRO A 97 -7.50 -12.51 -4.29
C PRO A 97 -7.15 -12.94 -5.70
N THR A 98 -7.32 -14.23 -6.01
CA THR A 98 -7.01 -14.79 -7.35
C THR A 98 -7.95 -14.25 -8.43
N GLN A 99 -9.24 -14.16 -8.13
CA GLN A 99 -10.22 -13.61 -9.07
C GLN A 99 -9.98 -12.13 -9.32
N ALA A 100 -9.66 -11.36 -8.27
CA ALA A 100 -9.38 -9.93 -8.38
C ALA A 100 -8.16 -9.65 -9.26
N VAL A 101 -7.04 -10.36 -9.04
CA VAL A 101 -5.84 -10.25 -9.87
C VAL A 101 -6.14 -10.59 -11.33
N ASN A 102 -6.80 -11.72 -11.59
CA ASN A 102 -7.13 -12.12 -12.95
C ASN A 102 -8.11 -11.17 -13.63
N GLY A 103 -9.12 -10.69 -12.89
CA GLY A 103 -10.08 -9.70 -13.37
C GLY A 103 -9.40 -8.40 -13.77
N TYR A 104 -8.51 -7.89 -12.90
CA TYR A 104 -7.74 -6.69 -13.17
C TYR A 104 -6.86 -6.82 -14.43
N VAL A 105 -6.06 -7.89 -14.52
CA VAL A 105 -5.18 -8.15 -15.66
C VAL A 105 -5.97 -8.27 -16.96
N ASN A 106 -7.11 -8.95 -16.94
CA ASN A 106 -7.97 -9.07 -18.13
C ASN A 106 -8.56 -7.72 -18.54
N SER A 107 -9.06 -6.94 -17.58
CA SER A 107 -9.58 -5.59 -17.85
C SER A 107 -8.51 -4.65 -18.43
N PHE A 108 -7.25 -4.77 -17.99
CA PHE A 108 -6.14 -4.02 -18.55
C PHE A 108 -5.91 -4.37 -20.03
N VAL A 109 -5.86 -5.67 -20.36
CA VAL A 109 -5.70 -6.14 -21.75
C VAL A 109 -6.88 -5.73 -22.64
N GLU A 110 -8.11 -5.81 -22.12
CA GLU A 110 -9.30 -5.36 -22.85
C GLU A 110 -9.29 -3.86 -23.14
N SER A 111 -8.89 -3.04 -22.14
CA SER A 111 -8.75 -1.61 -22.33
C SER A 111 -7.68 -1.29 -23.36
N TYR A 112 -6.52 -1.94 -23.26
CA TYR A 112 -5.47 -1.83 -24.25
C TYR A 112 -5.96 -2.15 -25.66
N SER A 113 -6.69 -3.27 -25.84
CA SER A 113 -7.18 -3.72 -27.16
C SER A 113 -8.15 -2.69 -27.79
N LYS A 114 -8.93 -1.99 -26.96
CA LYS A 114 -9.83 -0.90 -27.42
C LYS A 114 -9.06 0.34 -27.82
N ASP A 115 -8.11 0.75 -26.99
CA ASP A 115 -7.30 1.96 -27.24
C ASP A 115 -6.38 1.77 -28.46
N ALA A 116 -5.84 0.57 -28.61
CA ALA A 116 -4.98 0.22 -29.75
C ALA A 116 -5.74 0.13 -31.09
N ALA A 117 -7.07 0.19 -31.11
CA ALA A 117 -7.83 0.32 -32.36
C ALA A 117 -7.43 1.60 -33.14
N ALA A 118 -7.08 2.68 -32.43
CA ALA A 118 -6.56 3.91 -33.02
C ALA A 118 -5.24 3.71 -33.78
N TYR A 119 -4.44 2.71 -33.41
CA TYR A 119 -3.22 2.34 -34.15
C TYR A 119 -3.53 1.92 -35.59
N LYS A 120 -4.62 1.18 -35.81
CA LYS A 120 -5.03 0.75 -37.15
C LYS A 120 -5.41 1.92 -38.04
N GLU A 121 -6.17 2.86 -37.50
CA GLU A 121 -6.59 4.06 -38.22
C GLU A 121 -5.35 4.89 -38.60
N SER A 122 -4.48 5.13 -37.64
CA SER A 122 -3.22 5.88 -37.88
C SER A 122 -2.29 5.16 -38.90
N ALA A 123 -2.22 3.83 -38.86
CA ALA A 123 -1.42 3.04 -39.79
C ALA A 123 -1.94 3.13 -41.25
N ILE A 124 -3.27 3.15 -41.43
CA ILE A 124 -3.91 3.34 -42.74
C ILE A 124 -3.62 4.74 -43.25
N ASP A 125 -3.86 5.77 -42.43
CA ASP A 125 -3.61 7.18 -42.80
C ASP A 125 -2.17 7.42 -43.20
N ILE A 126 -1.20 6.83 -42.47
CA ILE A 126 0.23 6.93 -42.77
C ILE A 126 0.58 6.17 -44.05
N GLN A 127 -0.01 5.00 -44.27
CA GLN A 127 0.20 4.25 -45.53
C GLN A 127 -0.33 5.02 -46.73
N GLU A 128 -1.51 5.63 -46.62
CA GLU A 128 -2.05 6.49 -47.66
C GLU A 128 -1.21 7.76 -47.86
N PHE A 129 -0.71 8.36 -46.79
CA PHE A 129 0.16 9.53 -46.84
C PHE A 129 1.52 9.19 -47.45
N ASN A 130 2.14 8.07 -47.05
CA ASN A 130 3.43 7.60 -47.59
C ASN A 130 3.35 7.28 -49.08
N ALA A 131 2.18 6.87 -49.58
CA ALA A 131 1.98 6.65 -51.02
C ALA A 131 2.10 7.95 -51.85
N LEU A 132 2.03 9.10 -51.20
CA LEU A 132 2.15 10.44 -51.79
C LEU A 132 3.55 11.06 -51.63
N LEU A 133 4.43 10.46 -50.83
CA LEU A 133 5.75 11.01 -50.48
C LEU A 133 6.90 10.34 -51.27
N SER A 134 8.05 11.03 -51.26
CA SER A 134 9.32 10.49 -51.74
C SER A 134 9.96 9.54 -50.70
N GLU A 135 10.92 8.68 -51.10
CA GLU A 135 11.59 7.75 -50.18
C GLU A 135 12.31 8.43 -49.01
N GLU A 136 12.81 9.67 -49.16
CA GLU A 136 13.44 10.44 -48.07
C GLU A 136 12.39 10.93 -47.04
N GLU A 137 11.19 11.32 -47.49
CA GLU A 137 10.12 11.81 -46.63
C GLU A 137 9.42 10.66 -45.89
N ILE A 138 9.43 9.43 -46.45
CA ILE A 138 8.88 8.23 -45.80
C ILE A 138 9.67 7.88 -44.52
N ALA A 139 10.99 8.01 -44.53
CA ALA A 139 11.84 7.71 -43.38
C ALA A 139 11.50 8.59 -42.15
N ASP A 140 11.07 9.83 -42.36
CA ASP A 140 10.64 10.74 -41.28
C ASP A 140 9.21 10.38 -40.78
N SER A 141 8.34 9.87 -41.66
CA SER A 141 6.97 9.51 -41.29
C SER A 141 6.87 8.18 -40.53
N GLU A 142 7.78 7.23 -40.76
CA GLU A 142 7.88 5.99 -39.98
C GLU A 142 8.17 6.24 -38.50
N HIS A 143 8.80 7.38 -38.16
CA HIS A 143 8.97 7.79 -36.78
C HIS A 143 7.64 8.12 -36.05
N ALA A 144 6.56 8.40 -36.77
CA ALA A 144 5.25 8.69 -36.19
C ALA A 144 4.52 7.44 -35.67
N LEU A 145 4.85 6.26 -36.19
CA LEU A 145 4.31 4.95 -35.77
C LEU A 145 5.30 4.18 -34.90
N ARG A 146 5.89 4.83 -33.90
CA ARG A 146 6.71 4.08 -32.96
C ARG A 146 5.80 3.19 -32.13
N ASP A 147 6.06 1.88 -32.14
CA ASP A 147 5.39 0.87 -31.32
C ASP A 147 5.32 1.26 -29.84
N GLU A 148 6.28 2.07 -29.37
CA GLU A 148 6.35 2.62 -28.03
C GLU A 148 5.15 3.50 -27.67
N PHE A 149 4.58 4.27 -28.61
CA PHE A 149 3.41 5.10 -28.36
C PHE A 149 2.13 4.31 -28.16
N TYR A 150 2.06 3.14 -28.78
CA TYR A 150 0.88 2.27 -28.72
C TYR A 150 1.09 1.05 -27.83
N SER A 151 2.24 0.95 -27.16
CA SER A 151 2.52 -0.11 -26.20
C SER A 151 2.27 0.39 -24.79
N TYR A 152 1.56 -0.43 -23.98
CA TYR A 152 1.20 -0.12 -22.61
C TYR A 152 1.94 -1.02 -21.64
N PHE A 153 2.41 -0.41 -20.57
CA PHE A 153 3.12 -1.12 -19.50
C PHE A 153 2.46 -0.80 -18.17
N GLU A 154 2.26 -1.82 -17.34
CA GLU A 154 1.83 -1.63 -15.98
C GLU A 154 2.48 -2.63 -15.04
N THR A 155 2.98 -2.14 -13.93
CA THR A 155 3.44 -2.97 -12.82
C THR A 155 2.73 -2.54 -11.56
N ILE A 156 2.10 -3.48 -10.86
CA ILE A 156 1.54 -3.29 -9.52
C ILE A 156 2.26 -4.23 -8.57
N SER A 157 2.72 -3.69 -7.46
CA SER A 157 3.23 -4.49 -6.35
C SER A 157 2.79 -3.86 -5.03
N ASP A 158 2.58 -4.69 -4.02
CA ASP A 158 2.37 -4.24 -2.67
C ASP A 158 3.38 -4.87 -1.71
N SER A 159 3.55 -4.26 -0.56
CA SER A 159 4.44 -4.72 0.48
C SER A 159 3.88 -4.40 1.86
N ILE A 160 3.99 -5.35 2.78
CA ILE A 160 3.64 -5.16 4.18
C ILE A 160 4.79 -4.43 4.85
N VAL A 161 4.49 -3.27 5.44
CA VAL A 161 5.48 -2.43 6.13
C VAL A 161 5.42 -2.67 7.65
N PHE A 162 4.23 -2.95 8.17
CA PHE A 162 4.01 -3.18 9.60
C PHE A 162 2.83 -4.12 9.81
N ASN A 163 2.97 -5.10 10.72
CA ASN A 163 1.92 -6.07 11.05
C ASN A 163 1.96 -6.42 12.54
N GLN A 164 1.63 -5.45 13.39
CA GLN A 164 1.67 -5.61 14.85
C GLN A 164 0.62 -4.73 15.53
N TYR A 165 0.35 -5.01 16.79
CA TYR A 165 -0.49 -4.18 17.68
C TYR A 165 -1.90 -3.90 17.15
N GLY A 166 -2.49 -4.83 16.41
CA GLY A 166 -3.83 -4.67 15.84
C GLY A 166 -3.87 -3.79 14.59
N LEU A 167 -2.69 -3.46 14.01
CA LEU A 167 -2.55 -2.70 12.76
C LEU A 167 -1.83 -3.51 11.69
N ILE A 168 -2.24 -3.30 10.45
CA ILE A 168 -1.47 -3.64 9.27
C ILE A 168 -1.26 -2.36 8.46
N SER A 169 0.00 -2.00 8.22
CA SER A 169 0.37 -0.93 7.28
C SER A 169 1.00 -1.55 6.05
N PHE A 170 0.51 -1.18 4.87
CA PHE A 170 1.05 -1.67 3.61
C PHE A 170 1.08 -0.58 2.54
N GLN A 171 1.99 -0.72 1.61
CA GLN A 171 2.18 0.21 0.51
C GLN A 171 1.92 -0.48 -0.82
N VAL A 172 1.14 0.14 -1.69
CA VAL A 172 0.95 -0.26 -3.08
C VAL A 172 1.78 0.67 -3.97
N LYS A 173 2.68 0.08 -4.74
CA LYS A 173 3.45 0.75 -5.79
C LYS A 173 2.85 0.41 -7.13
N GLN A 174 2.50 1.41 -7.90
CA GLN A 174 2.02 1.26 -9.27
C GLN A 174 2.90 2.07 -10.21
N SER A 175 3.41 1.42 -11.23
CA SER A 175 4.12 2.07 -12.33
C SER A 175 3.36 1.81 -13.61
N ASN A 176 3.01 2.84 -14.35
CA ASN A 176 2.33 2.68 -15.62
C ASN A 176 2.88 3.61 -16.70
N ASN A 177 2.76 3.16 -17.95
CA ASN A 177 2.97 3.95 -19.14
C ASN A 177 1.93 3.53 -20.17
N LYS A 178 1.04 4.44 -20.53
CA LYS A 178 -0.04 4.20 -21.52
C LYS A 178 0.25 4.94 -22.81
N GLY A 179 1.40 4.63 -23.41
CA GLY A 179 1.89 5.33 -24.60
C GLY A 179 2.66 6.62 -24.24
N GLY A 180 3.79 6.82 -24.91
CA GLY A 180 4.65 7.99 -24.69
C GLY A 180 5.89 7.69 -23.82
N ALA A 181 6.74 8.70 -23.67
CA ALA A 181 8.07 8.56 -23.08
C ALA A 181 8.11 8.55 -21.54
N THR A 182 7.02 8.87 -20.86
CA THR A 182 7.04 9.09 -19.40
C THR A 182 6.31 7.98 -18.66
N SER A 183 7.03 7.26 -17.82
CA SER A 183 6.44 6.31 -16.87
C SER A 183 6.07 7.03 -15.58
N TYR A 184 4.85 6.82 -15.10
CA TYR A 184 4.37 7.34 -13.83
C TYR A 184 4.49 6.27 -12.77
N VAL A 185 5.15 6.62 -11.66
CA VAL A 185 5.22 5.77 -10.46
C VAL A 185 4.46 6.47 -9.35
N THR A 186 3.49 5.77 -8.77
CA THR A 186 2.72 6.23 -7.62
C THR A 186 2.84 5.24 -6.47
N TYR A 187 2.85 5.79 -5.26
CA TYR A 187 2.81 5.05 -4.01
C TYR A 187 1.53 5.40 -3.26
N ARG A 188 0.77 4.40 -2.89
CA ARG A 188 -0.43 4.53 -2.06
C ARG A 188 -0.22 3.76 -0.78
N ASN A 189 -0.30 4.45 0.32
CA ASN A 189 -0.13 3.91 1.65
C ASN A 189 -1.48 3.63 2.30
N TYR A 190 -1.55 2.55 3.01
CA TYR A 190 -2.76 2.14 3.71
C TYR A 190 -2.42 1.65 5.11
N VAL A 191 -3.22 2.09 6.05
CA VAL A 191 -3.23 1.60 7.43
C VAL A 191 -4.61 1.05 7.71
N ILE A 192 -4.69 -0.20 8.12
CA ILE A 192 -5.96 -0.87 8.44
C ILE A 192 -5.92 -1.48 9.84
N ASN A 193 -7.08 -1.54 10.46
CA ASN A 193 -7.27 -2.33 11.67
C ASN A 193 -7.22 -3.82 11.31
N ALA A 194 -6.30 -4.55 11.92
CA ALA A 194 -6.08 -5.97 11.63
C ALA A 194 -7.30 -6.85 11.97
N ASN A 195 -8.14 -6.45 12.92
CA ASN A 195 -9.27 -7.27 13.36
C ASN A 195 -10.47 -7.25 12.39
N ASN A 196 -10.61 -6.18 11.59
CA ASN A 196 -11.81 -5.99 10.77
C ASN A 196 -11.56 -5.39 9.38
N GLY A 197 -10.29 -5.12 9.02
CA GLY A 197 -9.92 -4.54 7.73
C GLY A 197 -10.37 -3.09 7.51
N ILE A 198 -10.90 -2.40 8.53
CA ILE A 198 -11.34 -1.01 8.40
C ILE A 198 -10.13 -0.09 8.29
N PRO A 199 -10.09 0.84 7.30
CA PRO A 199 -9.03 1.82 7.19
C PRO A 199 -8.93 2.70 8.45
N VAL A 200 -7.70 3.00 8.85
CA VAL A 200 -7.36 4.00 9.86
C VAL A 200 -7.02 5.30 9.13
N THR A 201 -7.75 6.35 9.45
CA THR A 201 -7.61 7.67 8.83
C THR A 201 -6.88 8.64 9.76
N GLU A 202 -6.44 9.78 9.22
CA GLU A 202 -5.86 10.86 10.04
C GLU A 202 -6.83 11.33 11.14
N ASN A 203 -8.13 11.36 10.86
CA ASN A 203 -9.15 11.72 11.85
C ASN A 203 -9.27 10.72 13.01
N ASP A 204 -8.87 9.47 12.82
CA ASP A 204 -8.81 8.46 13.87
C ASP A 204 -7.56 8.63 14.75
N ILE A 205 -6.54 9.30 14.23
CA ILE A 205 -5.22 9.46 14.86
C ILE A 205 -5.12 10.82 15.58
N PHE A 206 -5.51 11.90 14.91
CA PHE A 206 -5.25 13.27 15.36
C PHE A 206 -6.47 13.96 15.94
N ASN A 207 -6.21 14.91 16.85
CA ASN A 207 -7.20 15.86 17.31
C ASN A 207 -7.54 16.86 16.20
N PRO A 208 -8.76 17.41 16.14
CA PRO A 208 -9.12 18.43 15.15
C PRO A 208 -8.16 19.63 15.16
N GLY A 209 -7.80 20.13 13.98
CA GLY A 209 -6.89 21.28 13.82
C GLY A 209 -5.40 20.91 13.85
N TYR A 210 -5.05 19.65 13.68
CA TYR A 210 -3.67 19.16 13.62
C TYR A 210 -2.90 19.64 12.39
N ASP A 211 -3.59 19.99 11.30
CA ASP A 211 -3.03 20.19 9.95
C ASP A 211 -1.87 21.18 9.94
N MET A 212 -2.08 22.37 10.53
CA MET A 212 -1.05 23.42 10.51
C MET A 212 0.17 23.09 11.38
N ALA A 213 -0.04 22.41 12.52
CA ALA A 213 1.07 21.99 13.36
C ALA A 213 1.87 20.88 12.68
N LEU A 214 1.19 19.93 12.06
CA LEU A 214 1.81 18.83 11.34
C LEU A 214 2.53 19.32 10.06
N GLN A 215 2.01 20.35 9.38
CA GLN A 215 2.68 21.04 8.29
C GLN A 215 4.10 21.48 8.67
N GLY A 216 4.24 22.21 9.77
CA GLY A 216 5.55 22.66 10.24
C GLY A 216 6.52 21.51 10.52
N MET A 217 6.00 20.39 11.05
CA MET A 217 6.80 19.19 11.32
C MET A 217 7.22 18.49 10.02
N ILE A 218 6.35 18.41 9.02
CA ILE A 218 6.66 17.87 7.68
C ILE A 218 7.78 18.71 7.04
N VAL A 219 7.66 20.03 7.04
CA VAL A 219 8.69 20.94 6.50
C VAL A 219 10.02 20.74 7.22
N THR A 220 10.00 20.70 8.56
CA THR A 220 11.22 20.48 9.35
C THR A 220 11.88 19.16 9.01
N SER A 221 11.11 18.08 8.93
CA SER A 221 11.62 16.76 8.57
C SER A 221 12.19 16.70 7.14
N LEU A 222 11.58 17.42 6.20
CA LEU A 222 12.13 17.54 4.84
C LEU A 222 13.47 18.27 4.85
N LEU A 223 13.57 19.40 5.56
CA LEU A 223 14.82 20.14 5.70
C LEU A 223 15.94 19.25 6.27
N GLU A 224 15.66 18.53 7.34
CA GLU A 224 16.61 17.61 7.96
C GLU A 224 17.01 16.47 7.03
N GLN A 225 16.05 15.82 6.38
CA GLN A 225 16.27 14.67 5.52
C GLN A 225 17.13 15.00 4.31
N TYR A 226 16.96 16.21 3.74
CA TYR A 226 17.71 16.65 2.55
C TYR A 226 18.93 17.53 2.90
N GLY A 227 19.21 17.74 4.20
CA GLY A 227 20.34 18.54 4.66
C GLY A 227 20.23 20.02 4.31
N ALA A 228 19.01 20.49 4.04
CA ALA A 228 18.71 21.88 3.73
C ALA A 228 18.45 22.67 5.00
N LYS A 229 18.85 23.95 5.02
CA LYS A 229 18.63 24.86 6.16
C LYS A 229 17.43 25.78 5.97
N THR A 230 17.02 25.96 4.72
CA THR A 230 15.94 26.86 4.33
C THR A 230 15.07 26.21 3.25
N ILE A 231 13.83 26.70 3.12
CA ILE A 231 12.91 26.26 2.05
C ILE A 231 13.51 26.57 0.68
N SER A 232 14.21 27.68 0.52
CA SER A 232 14.89 28.02 -0.74
C SER A 232 15.94 26.97 -1.15
N GLU A 233 16.66 26.41 -0.18
CA GLU A 233 17.60 25.31 -0.46
C GLU A 233 16.88 24.01 -0.87
N LEU A 234 15.67 23.74 -0.36
CA LEU A 234 14.84 22.64 -0.87
C LEU A 234 14.37 22.92 -2.31
N GLU A 235 13.99 24.15 -2.61
CA GLU A 235 13.58 24.56 -3.96
C GLU A 235 14.73 24.38 -4.96
N ASP A 236 15.97 24.70 -4.57
CA ASP A 236 17.16 24.46 -5.37
C ASP A 236 17.42 22.97 -5.65
N LEU A 237 16.96 22.08 -4.75
CA LEU A 237 16.99 20.62 -4.93
C LEU A 237 15.86 20.09 -5.81
N GLY A 238 14.90 20.93 -6.19
CA GLY A 238 13.78 20.57 -7.06
C GLY A 238 12.46 20.35 -6.34
N PHE A 239 12.35 20.79 -5.08
CA PHE A 239 11.05 20.89 -4.40
C PHE A 239 10.33 22.18 -4.84
N PHE A 240 9.01 22.20 -4.70
CA PHE A 240 8.18 23.38 -4.94
C PHE A 240 6.96 23.38 -4.02
N GLY A 241 6.45 24.58 -3.69
CA GLY A 241 5.26 24.70 -2.86
C GLY A 241 5.37 24.13 -1.44
N VAL A 242 6.59 23.92 -0.93
CA VAL A 242 6.87 23.30 0.38
C VAL A 242 6.24 24.08 1.53
N GLN A 243 6.07 25.40 1.36
CA GLN A 243 5.41 26.27 2.36
C GLN A 243 3.92 25.96 2.55
N GLU A 244 3.30 25.32 1.56
CA GLU A 244 1.88 24.97 1.52
C GLU A 244 1.64 23.46 1.68
N ILE A 245 2.72 22.68 1.96
CA ILE A 245 2.62 21.23 2.10
C ILE A 245 1.73 20.86 3.27
N LEU A 246 0.72 20.05 3.04
CA LEU A 246 -0.21 19.58 4.06
C LEU A 246 -0.19 18.05 4.15
N PRO A 247 -0.63 17.49 5.29
CA PRO A 247 -0.93 16.06 5.36
C PRO A 247 -1.86 15.67 4.20
N ASN A 248 -1.52 14.59 3.50
CA ASN A 248 -2.19 14.19 2.26
C ASN A 248 -2.93 12.86 2.37
N SER A 249 -3.12 12.36 3.59
CA SER A 249 -3.72 11.05 3.90
C SER A 249 -3.00 9.85 3.28
N ASN A 250 -1.83 10.06 2.68
CA ASN A 250 -0.99 9.01 2.11
C ASN A 250 0.13 8.63 3.08
N PHE A 251 -0.22 7.94 4.15
CA PHE A 251 0.67 7.65 5.26
C PHE A 251 0.69 6.17 5.66
N LEU A 252 1.77 5.79 6.34
CA LEU A 252 1.95 4.52 7.05
C LEU A 252 2.17 4.79 8.54
N LEU A 253 1.76 3.86 9.38
CA LEU A 253 2.15 3.80 10.79
C LEU A 253 3.08 2.61 11.02
N ASN A 254 4.03 2.79 11.91
CA ASN A 254 4.81 1.70 12.49
C ASN A 254 4.94 1.88 14.01
N ASP A 255 5.81 1.13 14.65
CA ASP A 255 6.07 1.24 16.08
C ASP A 255 6.76 2.55 16.50
N LYS A 256 7.34 3.31 15.57
CA LYS A 256 8.16 4.50 15.84
C LYS A 256 7.51 5.83 15.50
N GLY A 257 6.58 5.83 14.55
CA GLY A 257 5.98 7.08 14.08
C GLY A 257 5.09 6.90 12.85
N ILE A 258 4.83 8.03 12.20
CA ILE A 258 4.07 8.14 10.97
C ILE A 258 5.01 8.47 9.80
N ILE A 259 4.76 7.86 8.64
CA ILE A 259 5.52 8.10 7.41
C ILE A 259 4.55 8.61 6.36
N TYR A 260 4.67 9.86 5.96
CA TYR A 260 3.95 10.43 4.83
C TYR A 260 4.72 10.20 3.53
N THR A 261 4.01 9.88 2.46
CA THR A 261 4.59 9.78 1.11
C THR A 261 3.93 10.82 0.21
N PHE A 262 4.75 11.68 -0.39
CA PHE A 262 4.32 12.65 -1.39
C PHE A 262 4.74 12.15 -2.77
N ASN A 263 3.78 11.88 -3.64
CA ASN A 263 4.08 11.36 -4.96
C ASN A 263 4.76 12.42 -5.83
N LYS A 264 5.48 11.97 -6.85
CA LYS A 264 6.14 12.85 -7.83
C LYS A 264 5.12 13.83 -8.42
N GLY A 265 5.49 15.11 -8.44
CA GLY A 265 4.65 16.19 -8.94
C GLY A 265 3.67 16.77 -7.92
N GLU A 266 3.57 16.25 -6.69
CA GLU A 266 2.82 16.91 -5.62
C GLU A 266 3.59 18.11 -5.07
N TYR A 267 4.82 17.89 -4.57
CA TYR A 267 5.69 18.93 -4.00
C TYR A 267 7.15 18.78 -4.43
N SER A 268 7.43 17.89 -5.38
CA SER A 268 8.77 17.63 -5.89
C SER A 268 8.77 17.44 -7.39
N ALA A 269 9.84 17.89 -8.06
CA ALA A 269 10.03 17.68 -9.47
C ALA A 269 10.15 16.19 -9.81
N TYR A 270 9.78 15.82 -11.04
CA TYR A 270 9.78 14.43 -11.50
C TYR A 270 11.14 13.72 -11.45
N GLN A 271 12.22 14.47 -11.34
CA GLN A 271 13.59 13.93 -11.19
C GLN A 271 13.85 13.36 -9.79
N LEU A 272 13.11 13.84 -8.79
CA LEU A 272 13.18 13.32 -7.43
C LEU A 272 12.28 12.09 -7.30
N ASP A 273 12.70 11.13 -6.48
CA ASP A 273 11.82 10.07 -6.05
C ASP A 273 10.72 10.65 -5.15
N ALA A 274 9.61 9.90 -5.00
CA ALA A 274 8.52 10.32 -4.11
C ALA A 274 9.04 10.50 -2.68
N PRO A 275 9.11 11.73 -2.13
CA PRO A 275 9.66 11.94 -0.80
C PRO A 275 8.81 11.27 0.26
N GLN A 276 9.48 10.57 1.19
CA GLN A 276 8.88 9.97 2.36
C GLN A 276 9.35 10.74 3.59
N VAL A 277 8.42 11.24 4.37
CA VAL A 277 8.67 12.06 5.55
C VAL A 277 8.31 11.27 6.79
N PHE A 278 9.32 10.90 7.58
CA PHE A 278 9.13 10.23 8.85
C PHE A 278 8.98 11.25 9.98
N ILE A 279 7.94 11.10 10.80
CA ILE A 279 7.67 11.94 11.97
C ILE A 279 7.52 11.03 13.19
N PRO A 280 8.44 11.11 14.17
CA PRO A 280 8.38 10.30 15.38
C PRO A 280 7.13 10.62 16.23
N TYR A 281 6.57 9.63 16.90
CA TYR A 281 5.44 9.84 17.82
C TYR A 281 5.77 10.84 18.92
N THR A 282 7.00 10.87 19.42
CA THR A 282 7.45 11.83 20.44
C THR A 282 7.27 13.28 20.02
N THR A 283 7.38 13.56 18.72
CA THR A 283 7.21 14.92 18.17
C THR A 283 5.74 15.32 18.06
N ILE A 284 4.85 14.37 17.75
CA ILE A 284 3.43 14.63 17.49
C ILE A 284 2.51 14.25 18.65
N LEU A 285 3.06 13.87 19.81
CA LEU A 285 2.30 13.33 20.94
C LEU A 285 1.12 14.24 21.36
N SER A 286 1.34 15.56 21.38
CA SER A 286 0.30 16.55 21.74
C SER A 286 -0.82 16.69 20.69
N LEU A 287 -0.59 16.23 19.47
CA LEU A 287 -1.57 16.26 18.39
C LEU A 287 -2.41 14.97 18.35
N LEU A 288 -1.92 13.89 18.95
CA LEU A 288 -2.59 12.61 18.92
C LEU A 288 -3.88 12.63 19.74
N ARG A 289 -4.91 12.02 19.21
CA ARG A 289 -6.17 11.80 19.89
C ARG A 289 -5.97 10.77 21.00
N ASP A 290 -6.46 11.07 22.19
CA ASP A 290 -6.44 10.16 23.34
C ASP A 290 -7.03 8.81 22.96
N ASN A 291 -6.38 7.73 23.37
CA ASN A 291 -6.75 6.35 23.07
C ASN A 291 -6.74 5.96 21.58
N SER A 292 -6.29 6.83 20.67
CA SER A 292 -6.01 6.40 19.28
C SER A 292 -4.95 5.31 19.27
N ILE A 293 -4.89 4.58 18.16
CA ILE A 293 -3.85 3.53 18.04
C ILE A 293 -2.45 4.14 18.00
N ALA A 294 -2.27 5.28 17.35
CA ALA A 294 -0.99 6.00 17.32
C ALA A 294 -0.58 6.49 18.73
N HIS A 295 -1.54 6.97 19.53
CA HIS A 295 -1.28 7.35 20.92
C HIS A 295 -0.83 6.14 21.75
N LYS A 296 -1.45 4.98 21.58
CA LYS A 296 -1.04 3.74 22.25
C LYS A 296 0.37 3.31 21.84
N LEU A 297 0.68 3.35 20.54
CA LEU A 297 2.02 3.02 20.03
C LEU A 297 3.09 3.95 20.57
N ALA A 298 2.78 5.25 20.73
CA ALA A 298 3.69 6.25 21.29
C ALA A 298 4.15 5.94 22.72
N TYR A 299 3.35 5.23 23.50
CA TYR A 299 3.67 4.84 24.89
C TYR A 299 4.26 3.43 25.01
N LEU A 300 4.48 2.74 23.92
CA LEU A 300 5.17 1.44 23.91
C LEU A 300 6.69 1.57 23.74
N GLN A 301 7.18 2.79 23.50
CA GLN A 301 8.61 3.12 23.35
C GLN A 301 9.28 3.30 24.75
#